data_6249adeb22a90ab0182a2ab262209ba9
#
_entry.id   6249adeb22a90ab0182a2ab262209ba9
#
_cell.length_a   1.000
_cell.length_b   1.000
_cell.length_c   1.000
_cell.angle_alpha   90.00
_cell.angle_beta   90.00
_cell.angle_gamma   90.00
#
_symmetry.space_group_name_H-M   'P 1'
#
loop_
_entity.id
_entity.type
_entity.pdbx_description
1 polymer ?
#
loop_
_entity_poly.entity_id
_entity_poly.type
_entity_poly.pdbx_seq_one_letter_code
_entity_poly.pdbx_strand_id
1 'polypeptide(L)'
;MPEDLKLSSNLVPALRSSWLVMHVSVVMLSYAALIIGSLLSASVLFINNSQPLQLRSSSIGVGGFKISNSYSTNNVIEPINFSHSEELDTLSYRSILVGFVLLTLGLITGAIWANEAWGTWWSWDPKETWAFISWLFYAAYLHMRISRGWQGRRPALLATSGFFVVLICYIGVNFLGVGLHSYGWIFGIFNLF
;
A
#
# COMPACT_ATOMS: atom_id res chain seq x y z
N MET A 1 0.71 -4.01 -46.33
CA MET A 1 0.25 -3.70 -44.98
C MET A 1 -1.26 -3.53 -45.06
N PRO A 2 -2.08 -4.34 -44.38
CA PRO A 2 -3.51 -4.23 -44.42
C PRO A 2 -3.96 -2.85 -43.95
N GLU A 3 -4.92 -2.25 -44.65
CA GLU A 3 -5.45 -0.91 -44.33
C GLU A 3 -6.14 -0.83 -42.95
N ASP A 4 -6.56 -1.96 -42.43
CA ASP A 4 -7.22 -2.09 -41.12
C ASP A 4 -6.33 -1.72 -39.92
N LEU A 5 -4.99 -1.67 -40.09
CA LEU A 5 -4.03 -1.21 -39.08
C LEU A 5 -3.85 0.31 -39.04
N LYS A 6 -4.43 1.05 -40.03
CA LYS A 6 -4.36 2.50 -40.07
C LYS A 6 -5.54 3.21 -39.40
N LEU A 7 -6.58 2.49 -39.04
CA LEU A 7 -7.64 3.02 -38.19
C LEU A 7 -7.13 3.00 -36.74
N SER A 8 -6.44 4.07 -36.35
CA SER A 8 -6.30 4.41 -34.95
C SER A 8 -7.70 4.45 -34.37
N SER A 9 -8.13 3.37 -33.71
CA SER A 9 -9.39 3.35 -33.00
C SER A 9 -9.36 4.55 -32.06
N ASN A 10 -10.26 5.50 -32.29
CA ASN A 10 -10.40 6.66 -31.42
C ASN A 10 -10.56 6.11 -30.00
N LEU A 11 -9.58 6.39 -29.13
CA LEU A 11 -9.66 6.06 -27.72
C LEU A 11 -11.02 6.45 -27.20
N VAL A 12 -11.68 5.53 -26.51
CA VAL A 12 -12.98 5.76 -25.88
C VAL A 12 -12.92 7.11 -25.16
N PRO A 13 -13.91 8.00 -25.32
CA PRO A 13 -13.87 9.35 -24.71
C PRO A 13 -13.52 9.35 -23.23
N ALA A 14 -13.93 8.34 -22.47
CA ALA A 14 -13.58 8.13 -21.07
C ALA A 14 -12.07 8.05 -20.82
N LEU A 15 -11.28 7.55 -21.77
CA LEU A 15 -9.83 7.44 -21.65
C LEU A 15 -9.08 8.76 -21.94
N ARG A 16 -9.78 9.79 -22.41
CA ARG A 16 -9.22 11.12 -22.66
C ARG A 16 -9.41 12.09 -21.48
N SER A 17 -10.05 11.65 -20.42
CA SER A 17 -10.34 12.48 -19.25
C SER A 17 -9.04 12.78 -18.48
N SER A 18 -8.84 14.04 -18.10
CA SER A 18 -7.76 14.45 -17.19
C SER A 18 -7.89 13.81 -15.81
N TRP A 19 -9.10 13.46 -15.40
CA TRP A 19 -9.38 12.73 -14.16
C TRP A 19 -8.77 11.34 -14.17
N LEU A 20 -8.78 10.64 -15.29
CA LEU A 20 -8.12 9.34 -15.42
C LEU A 20 -6.63 9.44 -15.14
N VAL A 21 -5.95 10.41 -15.77
CA VAL A 21 -4.49 10.60 -15.60
C VAL A 21 -4.17 10.91 -14.14
N MET A 22 -4.94 11.80 -13.52
CA MET A 22 -4.75 12.18 -12.11
C MET A 22 -5.01 10.99 -11.19
N HIS A 23 -6.11 10.26 -11.37
CA HIS A 23 -6.45 9.07 -10.60
C HIS A 23 -5.33 8.02 -10.68
N VAL A 24 -4.96 7.63 -11.90
CA VAL A 24 -3.93 6.59 -12.11
C VAL A 24 -2.59 7.00 -11.48
N SER A 25 -2.16 8.25 -11.67
CA SER A 25 -0.90 8.74 -11.11
C SER A 25 -0.89 8.68 -9.58
N VAL A 26 -1.96 9.13 -8.93
CA VAL A 26 -2.08 9.13 -7.47
C VAL A 26 -2.13 7.71 -6.93
N VAL A 27 -2.89 6.81 -7.56
CA VAL A 27 -2.99 5.40 -7.15
C VAL A 27 -1.66 4.68 -7.31
N MET A 28 -0.94 4.89 -8.40
CA MET A 28 0.38 4.27 -8.62
C MET A 28 1.41 4.73 -7.59
N LEU A 29 1.44 6.03 -7.27
CA LEU A 29 2.27 6.55 -6.19
C LEU A 29 1.89 5.96 -4.82
N SER A 30 0.58 5.80 -4.56
CA SER A 30 0.08 5.16 -3.35
C SER A 30 0.61 3.72 -3.24
N TYR A 31 0.42 2.92 -4.27
CA TYR A 31 0.87 1.51 -4.26
C TYR A 31 2.39 1.41 -4.10
N ALA A 32 3.16 2.28 -4.76
CA ALA A 32 4.60 2.32 -4.57
C ALA A 32 4.98 2.59 -3.10
N ALA A 33 4.37 3.59 -2.46
CA ALA A 33 4.62 3.92 -1.07
C ALA A 33 4.21 2.79 -0.11
N LEU A 34 3.05 2.15 -0.35
CA LEU A 34 2.56 1.03 0.46
C LEU A 34 3.45 -0.22 0.31
N ILE A 35 3.90 -0.53 -0.90
CA ILE A 35 4.83 -1.64 -1.17
C ILE A 35 6.17 -1.39 -0.47
N ILE A 36 6.75 -0.21 -0.63
CA ILE A 36 8.01 0.16 0.04
C ILE A 36 7.86 0.03 1.56
N GLY A 37 6.81 0.58 2.14
CA GLY A 37 6.54 0.48 3.57
C GLY A 37 6.38 -0.96 4.05
N SER A 38 5.68 -1.80 3.29
CA SER A 38 5.49 -3.21 3.61
C SER A 38 6.79 -4.02 3.51
N LEU A 39 7.65 -3.74 2.52
CA LEU A 39 8.97 -4.38 2.37
C LEU A 39 9.93 -3.96 3.49
N LEU A 40 9.90 -2.68 3.89
CA LEU A 40 10.66 -2.22 5.06
C LEU A 40 10.21 -2.94 6.33
N SER A 41 8.90 -3.14 6.52
CA SER A 41 8.38 -3.95 7.65
C SER A 41 8.82 -5.41 7.57
N ALA A 42 8.88 -6.00 6.39
CA ALA A 42 9.42 -7.35 6.21
C ALA A 42 10.90 -7.41 6.61
N SER A 43 11.70 -6.42 6.23
CA SER A 43 13.11 -6.33 6.62
C SER A 43 13.27 -6.27 8.14
N VAL A 44 12.43 -5.51 8.84
CA VAL A 44 12.39 -5.47 10.31
C VAL A 44 12.11 -6.84 10.89
N LEU A 45 11.19 -7.63 10.30
CA LEU A 45 10.90 -9.00 10.75
C LEU A 45 12.09 -9.93 10.58
N PHE A 46 12.83 -9.83 9.48
CA PHE A 46 14.03 -10.64 9.24
C PHE A 46 15.15 -10.33 10.23
N ILE A 47 15.42 -9.04 10.47
CA ILE A 47 16.43 -8.60 11.44
C ILE A 47 16.02 -9.06 12.85
N ASN A 48 14.75 -8.96 13.20
CA ASN A 48 14.21 -9.27 14.51
C ASN A 48 14.12 -10.78 14.81
N ASN A 49 14.09 -11.62 13.79
CA ASN A 49 14.10 -13.07 13.98
C ASN A 49 15.48 -13.58 14.47
N SER A 50 16.51 -12.76 14.36
CA SER A 50 17.88 -13.08 14.79
C SER A 50 18.16 -12.69 16.25
N GLN A 51 17.29 -11.91 16.89
CA GLN A 51 17.45 -11.48 18.29
C GLN A 51 16.08 -11.23 18.97
N PRO A 52 15.87 -11.58 20.25
CA PRO A 52 14.67 -11.21 21.00
C PRO A 52 14.68 -9.71 21.26
N LEU A 53 14.07 -8.94 20.36
CA LEU A 53 14.00 -7.48 20.46
C LEU A 53 12.97 -7.06 21.51
N GLN A 54 13.45 -6.46 22.57
CA GLN A 54 12.65 -5.53 23.35
C GLN A 54 12.62 -4.19 22.60
N LEU A 55 11.71 -4.03 21.65
CA LEU A 55 11.46 -2.74 21.02
C LEU A 55 10.84 -1.79 22.05
N ARG A 56 11.68 -0.94 22.59
CA ARG A 56 11.28 0.17 23.43
C ARG A 56 10.93 1.33 22.51
N SER A 57 9.69 1.47 22.24
CA SER A 57 9.13 2.41 21.30
C SER A 57 9.26 3.86 21.74
N SER A 58 9.72 4.69 20.85
CA SER A 58 9.35 6.10 20.82
C SER A 58 8.10 6.26 19.93
N SER A 59 6.92 6.26 20.53
CA SER A 59 5.73 6.70 19.83
C SER A 59 5.86 8.22 19.59
N ILE A 60 5.85 8.62 18.32
CA ILE A 60 5.58 9.99 17.94
C ILE A 60 4.07 10.18 18.09
N GLY A 61 3.64 10.40 19.30
CA GLY A 61 2.32 10.78 19.70
C GLY A 61 2.45 11.33 21.10
N VAL A 62 2.18 12.60 21.26
CA VAL A 62 2.10 13.40 22.48
C VAL A 62 1.96 12.55 23.75
N GLY A 63 3.07 12.26 24.42
CA GLY A 63 3.02 11.48 25.66
C GLY A 63 4.36 11.09 26.19
N GLY A 64 4.93 11.94 27.04
CA GLY A 64 5.79 11.65 28.17
C GLY A 64 6.94 10.67 27.99
N PHE A 65 8.13 11.19 27.88
CA PHE A 65 9.38 10.52 28.21
C PHE A 65 9.29 9.95 29.62
N LYS A 66 9.07 8.65 29.78
CA LYS A 66 9.42 7.94 31.01
C LYS A 66 10.84 7.42 30.84
N ILE A 67 11.80 8.18 31.32
CA ILE A 67 13.15 7.68 31.59
C ILE A 67 13.00 6.72 32.76
N SER A 68 12.96 5.42 32.49
CA SER A 68 13.15 4.41 33.53
C SER A 68 14.65 4.29 33.74
N ASN A 69 15.16 4.96 34.75
CA ASN A 69 16.50 4.72 35.31
C ASN A 69 16.52 3.31 35.93
N SER A 70 16.81 2.31 35.12
CA SER A 70 17.29 1.04 35.62
C SER A 70 18.80 1.07 35.51
N TYR A 71 19.44 1.51 36.60
CA TYR A 71 20.86 1.30 36.78
C TYR A 71 21.09 -0.19 36.99
N SER A 72 21.48 -0.88 35.93
CA SER A 72 22.20 -2.15 36.05
C SER A 72 23.59 -1.91 35.51
N THR A 73 24.50 -1.81 36.48
CA THR A 73 25.93 -1.83 36.26
C THR A 73 26.35 -3.11 35.57
N ASN A 74 27.24 -2.97 34.60
CA ASN A 74 28.03 -3.99 33.91
C ASN A 74 27.31 -4.77 32.81
N ASN A 75 27.32 -4.21 31.62
CA ASN A 75 27.93 -4.85 30.44
C ASN A 75 27.88 -3.92 29.25
N VAL A 76 29.02 -3.79 28.63
CA VAL A 76 29.34 -3.00 27.45
C VAL A 76 28.29 -3.14 26.35
N ILE A 77 27.56 -2.12 26.18
CA ILE A 77 27.04 -1.44 25.01
C ILE A 77 27.38 -2.12 23.68
N GLU A 78 26.38 -2.74 23.10
CA GLU A 78 26.24 -2.88 21.65
C GLU A 78 25.11 -1.92 21.18
N PRO A 79 25.38 -0.62 20.93
CA PRO A 79 24.33 0.35 20.59
C PRO A 79 23.94 0.36 19.11
N ILE A 80 24.64 -0.38 18.25
CA ILE A 80 24.60 -0.14 16.80
C ILE A 80 23.42 -0.85 16.12
N ASN A 81 22.99 -2.01 16.59
CA ASN A 81 21.93 -2.78 15.94
C ASN A 81 20.50 -2.35 16.33
N PHE A 82 20.33 -1.71 17.48
CA PHE A 82 19.02 -1.20 17.91
C PHE A 82 18.53 -0.01 17.09
N SER A 83 19.44 0.85 16.68
CA SER A 83 19.14 2.05 15.90
C SER A 83 18.54 1.70 14.51
N HIS A 84 19.09 0.73 13.81
CA HIS A 84 18.66 0.40 12.45
C HIS A 84 17.25 -0.18 12.36
N SER A 85 16.86 -1.06 13.28
CA SER A 85 15.52 -1.64 13.25
C SER A 85 14.43 -0.64 13.62
N GLU A 86 14.71 0.30 14.53
CA GLU A 86 13.80 1.37 14.90
C GLU A 86 13.66 2.41 13.79
N GLU A 87 14.74 2.72 13.08
CA GLU A 87 14.72 3.59 11.91
C GLU A 87 13.89 2.97 10.79
N LEU A 88 14.11 1.69 10.47
CA LEU A 88 13.35 0.97 9.45
C LEU A 88 11.86 0.88 9.80
N ASP A 89 11.51 0.62 11.06
CA ASP A 89 10.12 0.59 11.51
C ASP A 89 9.46 1.97 11.39
N THR A 90 10.20 3.04 11.71
CA THR A 90 9.72 4.41 11.57
C THR A 90 9.53 4.80 10.10
N LEU A 91 10.49 4.44 9.24
CA LEU A 91 10.39 4.69 7.79
C LEU A 91 9.24 3.91 7.17
N SER A 92 9.08 2.64 7.55
CA SER A 92 7.94 1.81 7.13
C SER A 92 6.62 2.48 7.48
N TYR A 93 6.45 2.88 8.74
CA TYR A 93 5.24 3.56 9.21
C TYR A 93 4.94 4.85 8.43
N ARG A 94 5.96 5.69 8.22
CA ARG A 94 5.81 6.95 7.46
C ARG A 94 5.43 6.69 6.01
N SER A 95 6.07 5.71 5.37
CA SER A 95 5.78 5.33 4.00
C SER A 95 4.34 4.82 3.85
N ILE A 96 3.88 3.95 4.77
CA ILE A 96 2.51 3.45 4.79
C ILE A 96 1.51 4.59 5.03
N LEU A 97 1.81 5.53 5.94
CA LEU A 97 0.94 6.68 6.20
C LEU A 97 0.75 7.54 4.94
N VAL A 98 1.84 7.86 4.24
CA VAL A 98 1.80 8.61 2.97
C VAL A 98 1.02 7.82 1.92
N GLY A 99 1.31 6.52 1.78
CA GLY A 99 0.61 5.63 0.86
C GLY A 99 -0.90 5.57 1.13
N PHE A 100 -1.29 5.51 2.40
CA PHE A 100 -2.71 5.49 2.80
C PHE A 100 -3.45 6.79 2.45
N VAL A 101 -2.83 7.95 2.69
CA VAL A 101 -3.41 9.25 2.30
C VAL A 101 -3.57 9.32 0.78
N LEU A 102 -2.55 8.91 0.02
CA LEU A 102 -2.61 8.87 -1.44
C LEU A 102 -3.67 7.87 -1.93
N LEU A 103 -3.83 6.71 -1.27
CA LEU A 103 -4.87 5.75 -1.62
C LEU A 103 -6.27 6.34 -1.41
N THR A 104 -6.47 7.07 -0.32
CA THR A 104 -7.74 7.75 -0.05
C THR A 104 -8.05 8.77 -1.15
N LEU A 105 -7.07 9.61 -1.53
CA LEU A 105 -7.22 10.54 -2.64
C LEU A 105 -7.47 9.80 -3.97
N GLY A 106 -6.77 8.67 -4.18
CA GLY A 106 -6.97 7.82 -5.33
C GLY A 106 -8.39 7.27 -5.44
N LEU A 107 -8.97 6.79 -4.34
CA LEU A 107 -10.36 6.31 -4.32
C LEU A 107 -11.36 7.43 -4.66
N ILE A 108 -11.17 8.63 -4.10
CA ILE A 108 -12.03 9.79 -4.36
C ILE A 108 -11.95 10.21 -5.83
N THR A 109 -10.74 10.38 -6.36
CA THR A 109 -10.55 10.79 -7.77
C THR A 109 -11.00 9.70 -8.73
N GLY A 110 -10.89 8.43 -8.35
CA GLY A 110 -11.41 7.30 -9.11
C GLY A 110 -12.93 7.30 -9.19
N ALA A 111 -13.61 7.60 -8.08
CA ALA A 111 -15.07 7.71 -8.07
C ALA A 111 -15.56 8.87 -8.96
N ILE A 112 -14.86 10.00 -8.94
CA ILE A 112 -15.18 11.14 -9.83
C ILE A 112 -15.04 10.72 -11.29
N TRP A 113 -13.92 10.07 -11.64
CA TRP A 113 -13.71 9.58 -12.99
C TRP A 113 -14.74 8.53 -13.40
N ALA A 114 -15.11 7.59 -12.52
CA ALA A 114 -16.11 6.57 -12.77
C ALA A 114 -17.48 7.20 -13.10
N ASN A 115 -17.86 8.27 -12.42
CA ASN A 115 -19.08 9.00 -12.70
C ASN A 115 -19.05 9.66 -14.08
N GLU A 116 -17.91 10.23 -14.50
CA GLU A 116 -17.77 10.78 -15.87
C GLU A 116 -17.80 9.69 -16.94
N ALA A 117 -17.14 8.56 -16.67
CA ALA A 117 -16.94 7.50 -17.66
C ALA A 117 -18.17 6.60 -17.83
N TRP A 118 -18.85 6.29 -16.74
CA TRP A 118 -19.92 5.28 -16.68
C TRP A 118 -21.22 5.78 -16.04
N GLY A 119 -21.27 7.03 -15.56
CA GLY A 119 -22.45 7.64 -14.94
C GLY A 119 -22.74 7.14 -13.51
N THR A 120 -21.80 6.41 -12.89
CA THR A 120 -21.95 5.91 -11.52
C THR A 120 -20.68 6.15 -10.74
N TRP A 121 -20.82 6.60 -9.49
CA TRP A 121 -19.67 6.88 -8.60
C TRP A 121 -18.97 5.61 -8.13
N TRP A 122 -19.72 4.50 -8.07
CA TRP A 122 -19.26 3.22 -7.55
C TRP A 122 -20.09 2.07 -8.10
N SER A 123 -19.48 1.06 -8.66
CA SER A 123 -20.15 -0.06 -9.32
C SER A 123 -19.87 -1.43 -8.69
N TRP A 124 -19.08 -1.48 -7.62
CA TRP A 124 -18.58 -2.72 -7.02
C TRP A 124 -17.77 -3.59 -7.98
N ASP A 125 -17.15 -2.95 -8.95
CA ASP A 125 -16.21 -3.63 -9.83
C ASP A 125 -15.10 -4.32 -9.01
N PRO A 126 -14.57 -5.48 -9.45
CA PRO A 126 -13.51 -6.18 -8.71
C PRO A 126 -12.33 -5.28 -8.32
N LYS A 127 -11.95 -4.35 -9.19
CA LYS A 127 -10.83 -3.43 -8.93
C LYS A 127 -11.16 -2.39 -7.86
N GLU A 128 -12.36 -1.85 -7.89
CA GLU A 128 -12.88 -0.93 -6.86
C GLU A 128 -12.96 -1.65 -5.51
N THR A 129 -13.51 -2.86 -5.50
CA THR A 129 -13.69 -3.68 -4.30
C THR A 129 -12.34 -4.01 -3.65
N TRP A 130 -11.33 -4.45 -4.42
CA TRP A 130 -10.02 -4.77 -3.89
C TRP A 130 -9.23 -3.53 -3.45
N ALA A 131 -9.42 -2.39 -4.12
CA ALA A 131 -8.87 -1.11 -3.68
C ALA A 131 -9.45 -0.68 -2.32
N PHE A 132 -10.76 -0.86 -2.14
CA PHE A 132 -11.43 -0.60 -0.86
C PHE A 132 -11.00 -1.56 0.25
N ILE A 133 -10.84 -2.86 -0.06
CA ILE A 133 -10.27 -3.84 0.88
C ILE A 133 -8.86 -3.44 1.31
N SER A 134 -8.03 -2.99 0.36
CA SER A 134 -6.68 -2.50 0.66
C SER A 134 -6.72 -1.28 1.57
N TRP A 135 -7.63 -0.35 1.32
CA TRP A 135 -7.84 0.82 2.16
C TRP A 135 -8.24 0.44 3.59
N LEU A 136 -9.23 -0.45 3.76
CA LEU A 136 -9.66 -0.94 5.07
C LEU A 136 -8.51 -1.66 5.82
N PHE A 137 -7.70 -2.43 5.09
CA PHE A 137 -6.57 -3.15 5.66
C PHE A 137 -5.53 -2.20 6.26
N TYR A 138 -5.14 -1.16 5.50
CA TYR A 138 -4.17 -0.18 6.01
C TYR A 138 -4.78 0.78 7.03
N ALA A 139 -6.07 1.07 6.96
CA ALA A 139 -6.79 1.79 8.02
C ALA A 139 -6.72 1.02 9.34
N ALA A 140 -6.96 -0.30 9.32
CA ALA A 140 -6.84 -1.15 10.50
C ALA A 140 -5.39 -1.18 11.04
N TYR A 141 -4.38 -1.29 10.16
CA TYR A 141 -2.98 -1.21 10.54
C TYR A 141 -2.66 0.11 11.26
N LEU A 142 -3.05 1.24 10.67
CA LEU A 142 -2.80 2.57 11.25
C LEU A 142 -3.58 2.75 12.56
N HIS A 143 -4.81 2.28 12.62
CA HIS A 143 -5.61 2.32 13.85
C HIS A 143 -4.94 1.56 14.99
N MET A 144 -4.47 0.34 14.75
CA MET A 144 -3.78 -0.46 15.77
C MET A 144 -2.49 0.20 16.22
N ARG A 145 -1.75 0.82 15.29
CA ARG A 145 -0.49 1.49 15.60
C ARG A 145 -0.69 2.79 16.38
N ILE A 146 -1.64 3.62 15.95
CA ILE A 146 -1.90 4.94 16.55
C ILE A 146 -2.69 4.80 17.86
N SER A 147 -3.82 4.06 17.83
CA SER A 147 -4.75 4.01 18.96
C SER A 147 -4.37 2.99 20.01
N ARG A 148 -3.76 1.88 19.63
CA ARG A 148 -3.33 0.80 20.54
C ARG A 148 -1.85 0.84 20.88
N GLY A 149 -1.07 1.73 20.25
CA GLY A 149 0.37 1.85 20.47
C GLY A 149 1.14 0.56 20.13
N TRP A 150 0.63 -0.23 19.17
CA TRP A 150 1.30 -1.46 18.76
C TRP A 150 2.66 -1.17 18.12
N GLN A 151 3.66 -1.94 18.56
CA GLN A 151 5.03 -1.77 18.15
C GLN A 151 5.73 -3.12 18.04
N GLY A 152 6.79 -3.16 17.22
CA GLY A 152 7.61 -4.35 17.04
C GLY A 152 6.97 -5.37 16.09
N ARG A 153 7.02 -6.65 16.49
CA ARG A 153 6.68 -7.77 15.59
C ARG A 153 5.22 -7.76 15.11
N ARG A 154 4.26 -7.37 15.96
CA ARG A 154 2.83 -7.42 15.60
C ARG A 154 2.46 -6.48 14.44
N PRO A 155 2.75 -5.17 14.52
CA PRO A 155 2.45 -4.29 13.39
C PRO A 155 3.32 -4.60 12.16
N ALA A 156 4.55 -5.08 12.34
CA ALA A 156 5.40 -5.47 11.22
C ALA A 156 4.84 -6.67 10.45
N LEU A 157 4.27 -7.68 11.13
CA LEU A 157 3.57 -8.78 10.47
C LEU A 157 2.34 -8.29 9.69
N LEU A 158 1.56 -7.40 10.30
CA LEU A 158 0.39 -6.84 9.64
C LEU A 158 0.79 -6.00 8.42
N ALA A 159 1.78 -5.12 8.54
CA ALA A 159 2.28 -4.33 7.42
C ALA A 159 2.84 -5.19 6.28
N THR A 160 3.59 -6.25 6.62
CA THR A 160 4.13 -7.19 5.63
C THR A 160 3.02 -7.94 4.91
N SER A 161 1.95 -8.36 5.61
CA SER A 161 0.80 -9.00 4.93
C SER A 161 0.05 -8.03 4.01
N GLY A 162 0.11 -6.72 4.26
CA GLY A 162 -0.42 -5.70 3.36
C GLY A 162 0.20 -5.70 1.97
N PHE A 163 1.45 -6.14 1.83
CA PHE A 163 2.10 -6.34 0.54
C PHE A 163 1.29 -7.27 -0.38
N PHE A 164 0.84 -8.41 0.16
CA PHE A 164 0.04 -9.36 -0.61
C PHE A 164 -1.33 -8.78 -0.99
N VAL A 165 -1.95 -8.00 -0.11
CA VAL A 165 -3.23 -7.34 -0.40
C VAL A 165 -3.09 -6.38 -1.58
N VAL A 166 -2.04 -5.56 -1.61
CA VAL A 166 -1.76 -4.65 -2.73
C VAL A 166 -1.43 -5.41 -4.00
N LEU A 167 -0.66 -6.51 -3.92
CA LEU A 167 -0.37 -7.35 -5.09
C LEU A 167 -1.63 -7.97 -5.69
N ILE A 168 -2.55 -8.47 -4.87
CA ILE A 168 -3.82 -9.01 -5.33
C ILE A 168 -4.64 -7.91 -6.01
N CYS A 169 -4.70 -6.72 -5.42
CA CYS A 169 -5.41 -5.58 -5.98
C CYS A 169 -4.82 -5.16 -7.34
N TYR A 170 -3.50 -5.09 -7.45
CA TYR A 170 -2.83 -4.59 -8.65
C TYR A 170 -2.72 -5.64 -9.75
N ILE A 171 -2.23 -6.85 -9.41
CA ILE A 171 -1.95 -7.92 -10.36
C ILE A 171 -3.13 -8.88 -10.45
N GLY A 172 -3.65 -9.36 -9.32
CA GLY A 172 -4.65 -10.43 -9.27
C GLY A 172 -5.93 -10.07 -10.00
N VAL A 173 -6.42 -8.86 -9.81
CA VAL A 173 -7.65 -8.38 -10.49
C VAL A 173 -7.43 -8.23 -11.99
N ASN A 174 -6.23 -7.84 -12.44
CA ASN A 174 -5.92 -7.76 -13.87
C ASN A 174 -5.88 -9.14 -14.54
N PHE A 175 -5.47 -10.20 -13.80
CA PHE A 175 -5.50 -11.57 -14.30
C PHE A 175 -6.92 -12.14 -14.46
N LEU A 176 -7.87 -11.69 -13.62
CA LEU A 176 -9.24 -12.16 -13.69
C LEU A 176 -9.97 -11.69 -14.95
N GLY A 177 -9.50 -10.62 -15.59
CA GLY A 177 -10.05 -10.12 -16.86
C GLY A 177 -11.54 -9.74 -16.82
N VAL A 178 -12.12 -9.61 -15.62
CA VAL A 178 -13.54 -9.33 -15.38
C VAL A 178 -13.68 -7.94 -14.81
N GLY A 179 -14.66 -7.18 -15.28
CA GLY A 179 -15.01 -5.85 -14.77
C GLY A 179 -14.73 -4.71 -15.72
N LEU A 180 -15.17 -3.50 -15.35
CA LEU A 180 -15.09 -2.27 -16.14
C LEU A 180 -13.65 -1.79 -16.41
N HIS A 181 -12.70 -2.21 -15.54
CA HIS A 181 -11.28 -1.90 -15.63
C HIS A 181 -10.46 -2.95 -16.39
N SER A 182 -11.10 -3.96 -16.99
CA SER A 182 -10.46 -5.01 -17.75
C SER A 182 -10.28 -4.57 -19.21
N TYR A 183 -9.08 -4.15 -19.55
CA TYR A 183 -8.73 -3.71 -20.91
C TYR A 183 -8.19 -4.85 -21.79
N GLY A 184 -8.55 -6.10 -21.53
CA GLY A 184 -8.33 -7.24 -22.45
C GLY A 184 -6.90 -7.70 -22.66
N TRP A 185 -5.95 -7.35 -21.78
CA TRP A 185 -4.51 -7.56 -22.01
C TRP A 185 -4.07 -9.03 -22.03
N ILE A 186 -4.75 -9.94 -21.37
CA ILE A 186 -4.27 -11.32 -21.20
C ILE A 186 -5.05 -12.33 -22.03
N PHE A 187 -6.35 -12.15 -22.22
CA PHE A 187 -7.14 -13.06 -23.07
C PHE A 187 -6.82 -12.95 -24.56
N GLY A 188 -6.26 -11.84 -25.02
CA GLY A 188 -5.78 -11.70 -26.40
C GLY A 188 -4.57 -12.55 -26.73
N ILE A 189 -3.77 -12.92 -25.75
CA ILE A 189 -2.56 -13.76 -25.94
C ILE A 189 -2.93 -15.24 -25.96
N PHE A 190 -3.92 -15.69 -25.18
CA PHE A 190 -4.34 -17.10 -25.14
C PHE A 190 -5.25 -17.51 -26.30
N ASN A 191 -5.87 -16.59 -27.01
CA ASN A 191 -6.64 -16.87 -28.23
C ASN A 191 -5.78 -16.87 -29.50
N LEU A 192 -4.47 -16.69 -29.42
CA LEU A 192 -3.51 -16.76 -30.53
C LEU A 192 -2.75 -18.11 -30.60
N PHE A 193 -3.06 -19.05 -29.73
CA PHE A 193 -2.60 -20.45 -29.74
C PHE A 193 -3.79 -21.38 -29.70
#